data_c648d2d6f326f04fc9bd89771466a948
#
_entry.id   c648d2d6f326f04fc9bd89771466a948
#
_cell.length_a   1.000
_cell.length_b   1.000
_cell.length_c   1.000
_cell.angle_alpha   90.00
_cell.angle_beta   90.00
_cell.angle_gamma   90.00
#
_symmetry.space_group_name_H-M   'P 1'
#
loop_
_entity.id
_entity.type
_entity.pdbx_description
1 polymer ?
#
loop_
_entity_poly.entity_id
_entity_poly.type
_entity_poly.pdbx_seq_one_letter_code
_entity_poly.pdbx_strand_id
1 'polypeptide(L)'
;VSDGRISINGQLTDNQMKFSSQTQVITDNAGTVTDGDGKVSVSGASEVTIITSMGTDYKDEYPSYRTGETASELTNRVKWYVDQAAVKTYEELKANHVSDYQKIFDRVDLNLGQTVSTKPTDELLSAYKAGTASEAERRQLEVMLFQYGRFMTIESSRETKTDGNGYVRETLPSNLQGLWVGANNSPWHSDYHMNVNLQMNYWPTYSTNMAECAQPLVDYIDALREPGRVTAAIYAGVSSADGEENGFMAHTQNNPFGWTCPGWSFSWGWSPA
;
A
#
# COMPACT_ATOMS: atom_id res chain seq x y z
N VAL A 1 23.02 13.46 -6.51
CA VAL A 1 22.39 13.58 -7.84
C VAL A 1 23.46 13.24 -8.87
N SER A 2 23.19 12.35 -9.81
CA SER A 2 24.04 12.05 -10.98
C SER A 2 23.23 11.41 -12.10
N ASP A 3 23.58 11.71 -13.34
CA ASP A 3 22.97 11.12 -14.55
C ASP A 3 21.44 11.21 -14.59
N GLY A 4 20.89 12.38 -14.21
CA GLY A 4 19.45 12.60 -14.13
C GLY A 4 18.75 11.83 -13.00
N ARG A 5 19.52 11.29 -12.04
CA ARG A 5 19.00 10.49 -10.93
C ARG A 5 19.21 11.18 -9.59
N ILE A 6 18.15 11.23 -8.80
CA ILE A 6 18.19 11.63 -7.39
C ILE A 6 18.16 10.37 -6.53
N SER A 7 19.12 10.24 -5.62
CA SER A 7 19.19 9.15 -4.63
C SER A 7 19.12 9.72 -3.23
N ILE A 8 18.21 9.21 -2.41
CA ILE A 8 18.05 9.59 -1.01
C ILE A 8 18.15 8.31 -0.18
N ASN A 9 19.10 8.26 0.71
CA ASN A 9 19.31 7.12 1.60
C ASN A 9 19.41 7.63 3.03
N GLY A 10 18.92 6.84 3.97
CA GLY A 10 18.96 7.20 5.36
C GLY A 10 18.55 6.08 6.29
N GLN A 11 18.46 6.43 7.56
CA GLN A 11 18.06 5.54 8.63
C GLN A 11 17.22 6.34 9.63
N LEU A 12 16.10 5.77 10.07
CA LEU A 12 15.27 6.38 11.09
C LEU A 12 16.01 6.34 12.44
N THR A 13 15.86 7.41 13.21
CA THR A 13 16.57 7.54 14.51
C THR A 13 15.91 6.76 15.63
N ASP A 14 14.61 6.56 15.56
CA ASP A 14 13.79 5.89 16.60
C ASP A 14 13.93 4.37 16.58
N ASN A 15 13.81 3.75 15.40
CA ASN A 15 13.79 2.31 15.26
C ASN A 15 14.91 1.76 14.36
N GLN A 16 15.82 2.61 13.88
CA GLN A 16 16.98 2.27 13.06
C GLN A 16 16.60 1.62 11.70
N MET A 17 15.38 1.77 11.22
CA MET A 17 14.97 1.27 9.92
C MET A 17 15.66 2.06 8.81
N LYS A 18 16.34 1.34 7.92
CA LYS A 18 16.99 1.93 6.75
C LYS A 18 15.99 2.15 5.64
N PHE A 19 16.19 3.20 4.86
CA PHE A 19 15.41 3.48 3.67
C PHE A 19 16.27 3.94 2.51
N SER A 20 15.79 3.68 1.31
CA SER A 20 16.37 4.18 0.05
C SER A 20 15.26 4.64 -0.87
N SER A 21 15.47 5.75 -1.56
CA SER A 21 14.62 6.23 -2.65
C SER A 21 15.51 6.58 -3.85
N GLN A 22 15.07 6.17 -5.03
CA GLN A 22 15.75 6.43 -6.30
C GLN A 22 14.73 7.02 -7.27
N THR A 23 15.03 8.18 -7.84
CA THR A 23 14.18 8.82 -8.84
C THR A 23 15.00 9.13 -10.08
N GLN A 24 14.64 8.55 -11.22
CA GLN A 24 15.25 8.80 -12.53
C GLN A 24 14.34 9.72 -13.35
N VAL A 25 14.94 10.75 -13.92
CA VAL A 25 14.29 11.64 -14.87
C VAL A 25 14.76 11.31 -16.28
N ILE A 26 13.82 11.11 -17.20
CA ILE A 26 14.07 10.77 -18.61
C ILE A 26 13.28 11.75 -19.45
N THR A 27 13.90 12.24 -20.51
CA THR A 27 13.27 13.16 -21.47
C THR A 27 13.21 12.53 -22.86
N ASP A 28 12.40 13.11 -23.73
CA ASP A 28 12.49 12.89 -25.17
C ASP A 28 13.84 13.41 -25.75
N ASN A 29 14.10 13.11 -27.02
CA ASN A 29 15.36 13.43 -27.66
C ASN A 29 15.64 14.95 -27.81
N ALA A 30 14.63 15.81 -27.59
CA ALA A 30 14.76 17.26 -27.64
C ALA A 30 15.16 17.86 -26.28
N GLY A 31 14.95 17.10 -25.21
CA GLY A 31 15.20 17.56 -23.84
C GLY A 31 16.65 17.45 -23.40
N THR A 32 17.08 18.39 -22.58
CA THR A 32 18.34 18.36 -21.86
C THR A 32 18.11 18.18 -20.39
N VAL A 33 18.76 17.16 -19.81
CA VAL A 33 18.78 16.90 -18.36
C VAL A 33 20.07 17.46 -17.78
N THR A 34 19.97 18.24 -16.72
CA THR A 34 21.12 18.82 -16.03
C THR A 34 21.05 18.52 -14.55
N ASP A 35 22.14 17.95 -14.02
CA ASP A 35 22.28 17.70 -12.60
C ASP A 35 22.77 18.94 -11.86
N GLY A 36 22.23 19.15 -10.66
CA GLY A 36 22.61 20.24 -9.79
C GLY A 36 22.71 19.78 -8.33
N ASP A 37 22.92 20.74 -7.43
CA ASP A 37 22.94 20.49 -6.00
C ASP A 37 21.52 20.14 -5.50
N GLY A 38 21.30 18.86 -5.22
CA GLY A 38 20.02 18.34 -4.71
C GLY A 38 18.86 18.37 -5.73
N LYS A 39 19.10 18.62 -7.01
CA LYS A 39 18.04 18.72 -8.03
C LYS A 39 18.45 18.19 -9.39
N VAL A 40 17.47 17.79 -10.16
CA VAL A 40 17.56 17.55 -11.60
C VAL A 40 16.72 18.60 -12.30
N SER A 41 17.27 19.26 -13.31
CA SER A 41 16.60 20.27 -14.13
C SER A 41 16.41 19.74 -15.54
N VAL A 42 15.27 20.03 -16.14
CA VAL A 42 14.95 19.68 -17.52
C VAL A 42 14.64 20.93 -18.31
N SER A 43 15.15 21.03 -19.53
CA SER A 43 14.84 22.12 -20.47
C SER A 43 14.67 21.58 -21.89
N GLY A 44 13.78 22.22 -22.66
CA GLY A 44 13.55 21.93 -24.08
C GLY A 44 12.83 20.62 -24.38
N ALA A 45 12.41 19.86 -23.38
CA ALA A 45 11.67 18.63 -23.56
C ALA A 45 10.19 18.88 -23.86
N SER A 46 9.59 18.09 -24.76
CA SER A 46 8.13 18.01 -24.94
C SER A 46 7.50 17.00 -23.98
N GLU A 47 8.26 15.96 -23.58
CA GLU A 47 7.82 14.91 -22.70
C GLU A 47 8.89 14.60 -21.64
N VAL A 48 8.44 14.35 -20.41
CA VAL A 48 9.28 13.97 -19.29
C VAL A 48 8.67 12.77 -18.59
N THR A 49 9.44 11.70 -18.43
CA THR A 49 9.07 10.53 -17.63
C THR A 49 9.88 10.53 -16.34
N ILE A 50 9.18 10.45 -15.21
CA ILE A 50 9.79 10.35 -13.88
C ILE A 50 9.50 8.97 -13.30
N ILE A 51 10.56 8.21 -13.03
CA ILE A 51 10.47 6.86 -12.48
C ILE A 51 11.02 6.88 -11.06
N THR A 52 10.19 6.50 -10.09
CA THR A 52 10.60 6.46 -8.68
C THR A 52 10.38 5.06 -8.11
N SER A 53 11.38 4.58 -7.37
CA SER A 53 11.25 3.42 -6.50
C SER A 53 11.74 3.78 -5.10
N MET A 54 11.07 3.21 -4.11
CA MET A 54 11.42 3.36 -2.69
C MET A 54 11.39 2.00 -2.01
N GLY A 55 12.22 1.83 -0.98
CA GLY A 55 12.24 0.62 -0.19
C GLY A 55 12.85 0.87 1.19
N THR A 56 12.57 -0.05 2.08
CA THR A 56 13.12 -0.09 3.44
C THR A 56 13.69 -1.49 3.69
N ASP A 57 14.44 -1.65 4.78
CA ASP A 57 14.86 -2.97 5.26
C ASP A 57 13.82 -3.64 6.18
N TYR A 58 12.56 -3.22 6.07
CA TYR A 58 11.45 -3.86 6.77
C TYR A 58 11.18 -5.27 6.24
N LYS A 59 10.85 -6.17 7.15
CA LYS A 59 10.31 -7.50 6.89
C LYS A 59 9.29 -7.84 7.97
N ASP A 60 8.16 -8.42 7.60
CA ASP A 60 7.12 -8.82 8.56
C ASP A 60 7.49 -10.14 9.25
N GLU A 61 8.53 -10.08 10.10
CA GLU A 61 9.07 -11.23 10.81
C GLU A 61 9.52 -10.85 12.23
N TYR A 62 8.79 -11.33 13.21
CA TYR A 62 9.12 -11.17 14.63
C TYR A 62 10.47 -11.88 14.97
N PRO A 63 11.32 -11.35 15.84
CA PRO A 63 11.16 -10.09 16.58
C PRO A 63 11.85 -8.89 15.92
N SER A 64 12.61 -9.09 14.87
CA SER A 64 13.49 -8.06 14.32
C SER A 64 12.79 -7.06 13.39
N TYR A 65 11.80 -7.54 12.64
CA TYR A 65 11.12 -6.79 11.59
C TYR A 65 12.07 -6.18 10.56
N ARG A 66 13.16 -6.91 10.24
CA ARG A 66 14.22 -6.46 9.33
C ARG A 66 14.66 -7.57 8.38
N THR A 67 14.96 -7.20 7.15
CA THR A 67 15.55 -8.11 6.14
C THR A 67 16.99 -8.50 6.46
N GLY A 68 17.69 -7.73 7.28
CA GLY A 68 19.12 -7.89 7.51
C GLY A 68 20.01 -7.26 6.44
N GLU A 69 19.44 -6.67 5.38
CA GLU A 69 20.21 -5.98 4.33
C GLU A 69 21.09 -4.88 4.90
N THR A 70 22.30 -4.77 4.37
CA THR A 70 23.14 -3.58 4.54
C THR A 70 22.53 -2.38 3.80
N ALA A 71 22.97 -1.17 4.11
CA ALA A 71 22.51 0.02 3.40
C ALA A 71 22.81 -0.03 1.90
N SER A 72 23.95 -0.65 1.53
CA SER A 72 24.34 -0.82 0.13
C SER A 72 23.46 -1.82 -0.61
N GLU A 73 23.13 -2.95 0.02
CA GLU A 73 22.23 -3.96 -0.57
C GLU A 73 20.84 -3.38 -0.79
N LEU A 74 20.26 -2.69 0.20
CA LEU A 74 19.00 -2.00 0.06
C LEU A 74 19.01 -0.96 -1.08
N THR A 75 20.07 -0.13 -1.14
CA THR A 75 20.23 0.87 -2.22
C THR A 75 20.30 0.21 -3.59
N ASN A 76 21.03 -0.88 -3.71
CA ASN A 76 21.17 -1.62 -4.97
C ASN A 76 19.85 -2.29 -5.40
N ARG A 77 19.09 -2.82 -4.45
CA ARG A 77 17.79 -3.40 -4.72
C ARG A 77 16.80 -2.34 -5.24
N VAL A 78 16.71 -1.17 -4.59
CA VAL A 78 15.86 -0.08 -5.05
C VAL A 78 16.31 0.46 -6.40
N LYS A 79 17.64 0.60 -6.61
CA LYS A 79 18.23 0.99 -7.89
C LYS A 79 17.84 0.05 -9.01
N TRP A 80 17.88 -1.25 -8.79
CA TRP A 80 17.54 -2.25 -9.79
C TRP A 80 16.12 -2.06 -10.35
N TYR A 81 15.12 -1.76 -9.50
CA TYR A 81 13.75 -1.51 -9.97
C TYR A 81 13.67 -0.30 -10.91
N VAL A 82 14.36 0.78 -10.56
CA VAL A 82 14.41 1.98 -11.41
C VAL A 82 15.10 1.68 -12.73
N ASP A 83 16.24 0.94 -12.69
CA ASP A 83 16.97 0.57 -13.89
C ASP A 83 16.14 -0.30 -14.84
N GLN A 84 15.39 -1.28 -14.30
CA GLN A 84 14.51 -2.14 -15.10
C GLN A 84 13.33 -1.37 -15.72
N ALA A 85 12.87 -0.32 -15.07
CA ALA A 85 11.80 0.53 -15.61
C ALA A 85 12.35 1.54 -16.62
N ALA A 86 13.54 2.11 -16.36
CA ALA A 86 14.13 3.18 -17.17
C ALA A 86 14.53 2.76 -18.59
N VAL A 87 14.67 1.47 -18.86
CA VAL A 87 14.95 0.94 -20.21
C VAL A 87 13.68 0.72 -21.04
N LYS A 88 12.50 0.96 -20.46
CA LYS A 88 11.21 0.82 -21.13
C LYS A 88 10.67 2.18 -21.53
N THR A 89 9.89 2.20 -22.61
CA THR A 89 9.13 3.39 -22.97
C THR A 89 7.96 3.61 -22.00
N TYR A 90 7.45 4.84 -21.95
CA TYR A 90 6.24 5.15 -21.18
C TYR A 90 5.05 4.26 -21.57
N GLU A 91 4.85 4.04 -22.89
CA GLU A 91 3.76 3.20 -23.38
C GLU A 91 3.88 1.73 -22.96
N GLU A 92 5.10 1.19 -22.92
CA GLU A 92 5.34 -0.15 -22.39
C GLU A 92 5.07 -0.24 -20.88
N LEU A 93 5.50 0.76 -20.10
CA LEU A 93 5.22 0.82 -18.66
C LEU A 93 3.72 0.89 -18.40
N LYS A 94 3.02 1.77 -19.12
CA LYS A 94 1.57 1.93 -19.04
C LYS A 94 0.83 0.66 -19.44
N ALA A 95 1.20 0.03 -20.57
CA ALA A 95 0.57 -1.20 -21.02
C ALA A 95 0.74 -2.33 -20.02
N ASN A 96 1.93 -2.47 -19.42
CA ASN A 96 2.20 -3.47 -18.39
C ASN A 96 1.34 -3.23 -17.14
N HIS A 97 1.25 -1.98 -16.67
CA HIS A 97 0.42 -1.60 -15.53
C HIS A 97 -1.06 -1.89 -15.78
N VAL A 98 -1.59 -1.42 -16.90
CA VAL A 98 -3.00 -1.65 -17.28
C VAL A 98 -3.30 -3.14 -17.40
N SER A 99 -2.43 -3.91 -18.07
CA SER A 99 -2.61 -5.35 -18.20
C SER A 99 -2.60 -6.10 -16.87
N ASP A 100 -1.74 -5.69 -15.92
CA ASP A 100 -1.71 -6.30 -14.59
C ASP A 100 -2.97 -5.95 -13.78
N TYR A 101 -3.39 -4.69 -13.81
CA TYR A 101 -4.57 -4.20 -13.12
C TYR A 101 -5.86 -4.87 -13.64
N GLN A 102 -6.03 -4.95 -14.95
CA GLN A 102 -7.21 -5.51 -15.61
C GLN A 102 -7.43 -7.00 -15.32
N LYS A 103 -6.38 -7.76 -15.01
CA LYS A 103 -6.51 -9.18 -14.60
C LYS A 103 -7.45 -9.38 -13.42
N ILE A 104 -7.55 -8.38 -12.55
CA ILE A 104 -8.45 -8.43 -11.40
C ILE A 104 -9.68 -7.55 -11.65
N PHE A 105 -9.48 -6.34 -12.15
CA PHE A 105 -10.55 -5.36 -12.30
C PHE A 105 -11.66 -5.84 -13.26
N ASP A 106 -11.29 -6.42 -14.40
CA ASP A 106 -12.23 -6.84 -15.44
C ASP A 106 -13.03 -8.11 -15.08
N ARG A 107 -12.79 -8.71 -13.92
CA ARG A 107 -13.53 -9.89 -13.46
C ARG A 107 -14.97 -9.60 -13.05
N VAL A 108 -15.28 -8.34 -12.76
CA VAL A 108 -16.62 -7.93 -12.30
C VAL A 108 -17.04 -6.65 -12.99
N ASP A 109 -18.16 -6.72 -13.65
CA ASP A 109 -18.88 -5.59 -14.21
C ASP A 109 -20.23 -5.43 -13.51
N LEU A 110 -20.59 -4.18 -13.18
CA LEU A 110 -21.87 -3.84 -12.57
C LEU A 110 -22.66 -2.99 -13.55
N ASN A 111 -23.81 -3.52 -13.99
CA ASN A 111 -24.72 -2.81 -14.86
C ASN A 111 -26.06 -2.56 -14.16
N LEU A 112 -26.32 -1.29 -13.84
CA LEU A 112 -27.59 -0.82 -13.25
C LEU A 112 -28.47 -0.10 -14.28
N GLY A 113 -28.13 -0.19 -15.58
CA GLY A 113 -28.75 0.60 -16.63
C GLY A 113 -28.26 2.06 -16.64
N GLN A 114 -27.00 2.27 -16.25
CA GLN A 114 -26.34 3.57 -16.31
C GLN A 114 -26.04 3.98 -17.73
N THR A 115 -25.89 5.27 -17.94
CA THR A 115 -25.32 5.84 -19.17
C THR A 115 -24.13 6.71 -18.80
N VAL A 116 -23.09 6.69 -19.63
CA VAL A 116 -21.93 7.54 -19.44
C VAL A 116 -22.34 9.00 -19.59
N SER A 117 -22.22 9.78 -18.52
CA SER A 117 -22.46 11.23 -18.55
C SER A 117 -21.30 11.94 -19.22
N THR A 118 -21.58 13.03 -19.91
CA THR A 118 -20.57 13.96 -20.42
C THR A 118 -20.11 14.96 -19.36
N LYS A 119 -20.77 15.00 -18.20
CA LYS A 119 -20.38 15.87 -17.08
C LYS A 119 -19.11 15.36 -16.41
N PRO A 120 -18.18 16.23 -16.03
CA PRO A 120 -17.12 15.91 -15.11
C PRO A 120 -17.66 15.32 -13.80
N THR A 121 -16.87 14.51 -13.08
CA THR A 121 -17.30 13.79 -11.89
C THR A 121 -17.79 14.73 -10.77
N ASP A 122 -17.16 15.87 -10.57
CA ASP A 122 -17.53 16.89 -9.59
C ASP A 122 -18.88 17.55 -9.90
N GLU A 123 -19.15 17.84 -11.19
CA GLU A 123 -20.46 18.35 -11.64
C GLU A 123 -21.55 17.29 -11.50
N LEU A 124 -21.23 16.05 -11.86
CA LEU A 124 -22.14 14.91 -11.72
C LEU A 124 -22.50 14.67 -10.24
N LEU A 125 -21.53 14.73 -9.34
CA LEU A 125 -21.74 14.61 -7.91
C LEU A 125 -22.57 15.79 -7.35
N SER A 126 -22.34 17.00 -7.85
CA SER A 126 -23.11 18.18 -7.48
C SER A 126 -24.55 18.06 -7.93
N ALA A 127 -24.79 17.59 -9.14
CA ALA A 127 -26.15 17.35 -9.66
C ALA A 127 -26.86 16.23 -8.88
N TYR A 128 -26.15 15.17 -8.49
CA TYR A 128 -26.68 14.11 -7.63
C TYR A 128 -27.14 14.67 -6.27
N LYS A 129 -26.29 15.44 -5.59
CA LYS A 129 -26.59 16.07 -4.30
C LYS A 129 -27.75 17.05 -4.39
N ALA A 130 -27.87 17.79 -5.48
CA ALA A 130 -28.98 18.74 -5.73
C ALA A 130 -30.29 18.06 -6.17
N GLY A 131 -30.29 16.75 -6.43
CA GLY A 131 -31.45 16.04 -6.93
C GLY A 131 -31.81 16.36 -8.39
N THR A 132 -30.89 16.96 -9.15
CA THR A 132 -31.09 17.35 -10.56
C THR A 132 -30.48 16.35 -11.56
N ALA A 133 -29.70 15.39 -11.08
CA ALA A 133 -29.19 14.32 -11.92
C ALA A 133 -30.33 13.42 -12.41
N SER A 134 -30.28 13.01 -13.68
CA SER A 134 -31.16 11.99 -14.22
C SER A 134 -30.96 10.66 -13.51
N GLU A 135 -31.91 9.74 -13.64
CA GLU A 135 -31.80 8.41 -13.04
C GLU A 135 -30.56 7.65 -13.58
N ALA A 136 -30.32 7.74 -14.87
CA ALA A 136 -29.15 7.10 -15.50
C ALA A 136 -27.81 7.68 -15.01
N GLU A 137 -27.74 8.99 -14.75
CA GLU A 137 -26.57 9.65 -14.16
C GLU A 137 -26.38 9.25 -12.69
N ARG A 138 -27.45 9.09 -11.91
CA ARG A 138 -27.39 8.59 -10.53
C ARG A 138 -26.82 7.16 -10.51
N ARG A 139 -27.35 6.29 -11.37
CA ARG A 139 -26.85 4.91 -11.51
C ARG A 139 -25.39 4.88 -11.94
N GLN A 140 -24.95 5.82 -12.78
CA GLN A 140 -23.54 5.93 -13.13
C GLN A 140 -22.67 6.23 -11.90
N LEU A 141 -23.04 7.17 -11.04
CA LEU A 141 -22.32 7.44 -9.80
C LEU A 141 -22.27 6.23 -8.87
N GLU A 142 -23.35 5.47 -8.77
CA GLU A 142 -23.41 4.26 -7.96
C GLU A 142 -22.46 3.18 -8.50
N VAL A 143 -22.42 2.98 -9.82
CA VAL A 143 -21.46 2.07 -10.47
C VAL A 143 -20.03 2.56 -10.30
N MET A 144 -19.80 3.87 -10.45
CA MET A 144 -18.47 4.45 -10.22
C MET A 144 -18.01 4.25 -8.79
N LEU A 145 -18.87 4.45 -7.80
CA LEU A 145 -18.54 4.24 -6.38
C LEU A 145 -18.18 2.78 -6.10
N PHE A 146 -18.96 1.84 -6.64
CA PHE A 146 -18.66 0.41 -6.54
C PHE A 146 -17.30 0.06 -7.15
N GLN A 147 -17.05 0.50 -8.39
CA GLN A 147 -15.79 0.23 -9.08
C GLN A 147 -14.62 0.98 -8.45
N TYR A 148 -14.84 2.16 -7.90
CA TYR A 148 -13.81 2.92 -7.17
C TYR A 148 -13.39 2.22 -5.87
N GLY A 149 -14.34 1.62 -5.14
CA GLY A 149 -14.02 0.79 -3.98
C GLY A 149 -13.16 -0.43 -4.35
N ARG A 150 -13.47 -1.09 -5.46
CA ARG A 150 -12.62 -2.18 -5.99
C ARG A 150 -11.24 -1.67 -6.41
N PHE A 151 -11.17 -0.54 -7.12
CA PHE A 151 -9.91 0.11 -7.49
C PHE A 151 -9.03 0.35 -6.27
N MET A 152 -9.56 0.99 -5.23
CA MET A 152 -8.82 1.28 -4.00
C MET A 152 -8.28 0.01 -3.33
N THR A 153 -9.04 -1.08 -3.34
CA THR A 153 -8.61 -2.37 -2.78
C THR A 153 -7.48 -2.98 -3.61
N ILE A 154 -7.60 -2.99 -4.94
CA ILE A 154 -6.58 -3.54 -5.85
C ILE A 154 -5.27 -2.76 -5.72
N GLU A 155 -5.32 -1.43 -5.59
CA GLU A 155 -4.13 -0.59 -5.50
C GLU A 155 -3.44 -0.66 -4.13
N SER A 156 -4.17 -0.96 -3.07
CA SER A 156 -3.63 -0.91 -1.70
C SER A 156 -3.30 -2.25 -1.09
N SER A 157 -3.77 -3.36 -1.66
CA SER A 157 -3.60 -4.69 -1.07
C SER A 157 -3.50 -5.76 -2.15
N ARG A 158 -2.30 -6.25 -2.37
CA ARG A 158 -1.99 -7.30 -3.34
C ARG A 158 -1.20 -8.40 -2.67
N GLU A 159 -1.36 -9.62 -3.14
CA GLU A 159 -0.59 -10.78 -2.66
C GLU A 159 0.93 -10.54 -2.74
N THR A 160 1.67 -11.11 -1.81
CA THR A 160 3.13 -11.15 -1.84
C THR A 160 3.63 -11.82 -3.11
N LYS A 161 4.63 -11.23 -3.76
CA LYS A 161 5.23 -11.75 -4.99
C LYS A 161 6.74 -11.79 -4.90
N THR A 162 7.32 -12.83 -5.49
CA THR A 162 8.76 -12.88 -5.74
C THR A 162 9.06 -12.16 -7.05
N ASP A 163 10.00 -11.23 -7.03
CA ASP A 163 10.43 -10.52 -8.23
C ASP A 163 11.43 -11.32 -9.07
N GLY A 164 11.84 -10.75 -10.21
CA GLY A 164 12.80 -11.38 -11.14
C GLY A 164 14.20 -11.61 -10.57
N ASN A 165 14.53 -11.02 -9.42
CA ASN A 165 15.80 -11.25 -8.68
C ASN A 165 15.67 -12.29 -7.57
N GLY A 166 14.47 -12.84 -7.36
CA GLY A 166 14.20 -13.74 -6.25
C GLY A 166 13.93 -13.03 -4.92
N TYR A 167 13.80 -11.69 -4.91
CA TYR A 167 13.42 -10.96 -3.72
C TYR A 167 11.91 -11.09 -3.49
N VAL A 168 11.53 -11.49 -2.28
CA VAL A 168 10.14 -11.60 -1.88
C VAL A 168 9.65 -10.20 -1.46
N ARG A 169 8.75 -9.63 -2.26
CA ARG A 169 8.05 -8.40 -1.93
C ARG A 169 6.86 -8.74 -1.06
N GLU A 170 7.05 -8.68 0.24
CA GLU A 170 5.95 -8.78 1.18
C GLU A 170 5.04 -7.56 1.06
N THR A 171 3.76 -7.79 1.13
CA THR A 171 2.75 -6.75 1.03
C THR A 171 1.96 -6.71 2.33
N LEU A 172 2.01 -5.60 3.01
CA LEU A 172 1.15 -5.33 4.16
C LEU A 172 -0.29 -5.04 3.71
N PRO A 173 -1.29 -5.32 4.54
CA PRO A 173 -2.67 -4.95 4.23
C PRO A 173 -2.87 -3.44 4.18
N SER A 174 -3.98 -3.00 3.61
CA SER A 174 -4.48 -1.62 3.75
C SER A 174 -4.66 -1.29 5.22
N ASN A 175 -4.01 -0.23 5.70
CA ASN A 175 -4.22 0.26 7.06
C ASN A 175 -5.52 1.08 7.18
N LEU A 176 -5.73 1.76 8.30
CA LEU A 176 -6.94 2.55 8.57
C LEU A 176 -7.19 3.64 7.49
N GLN A 177 -6.15 4.18 6.87
CA GLN A 177 -6.22 5.14 5.76
C GLN A 177 -5.86 4.52 4.40
N GLY A 178 -5.86 3.20 4.25
CA GLY A 178 -5.35 2.52 3.06
C GLY A 178 -3.83 2.68 2.95
N LEU A 179 -3.36 3.36 1.90
CA LEU A 179 -1.96 3.77 1.70
C LEU A 179 -1.81 5.29 1.57
N TRP A 180 -2.91 6.03 1.59
CA TRP A 180 -2.97 7.43 1.18
C TRP A 180 -3.03 8.35 2.39
N VAL A 181 -1.87 8.71 2.90
CA VAL A 181 -1.73 9.66 4.00
C VAL A 181 -0.83 10.81 3.56
N GLY A 182 -1.35 12.02 3.64
CA GLY A 182 -0.63 13.24 3.25
C GLY A 182 0.20 13.89 4.36
N ALA A 183 0.31 13.28 5.55
CA ALA A 183 0.99 13.86 6.69
C ALA A 183 1.63 12.79 7.59
N ASN A 184 2.74 13.16 8.24
CA ASN A 184 3.41 12.28 9.20
C ASN A 184 2.60 12.03 10.48
N ASN A 185 1.63 12.88 10.79
CA ASN A 185 0.70 12.71 11.91
C ASN A 185 -0.71 12.46 11.35
N SER A 186 -0.93 11.25 10.90
CA SER A 186 -2.23 10.82 10.38
C SER A 186 -3.24 10.58 11.50
N PRO A 187 -4.55 10.70 11.24
CA PRO A 187 -5.58 10.28 12.17
C PRO A 187 -5.35 8.83 12.63
N TRP A 188 -5.40 8.59 13.94
CA TRP A 188 -5.17 7.27 14.55
C TRP A 188 -3.83 6.63 14.17
N HIS A 189 -2.84 7.46 13.75
CA HIS A 189 -1.49 7.04 13.34
C HIS A 189 -1.45 6.04 12.18
N SER A 190 -2.53 5.91 11.39
CA SER A 190 -2.68 4.91 10.33
C SER A 190 -2.44 3.47 10.82
N ASP A 191 -2.88 3.17 12.04
CA ASP A 191 -2.77 1.82 12.60
C ASP A 191 -3.66 0.80 11.85
N TYR A 192 -3.53 -0.47 12.21
CA TYR A 192 -4.42 -1.54 11.75
C TYR A 192 -5.57 -1.72 12.74
N HIS A 193 -6.56 -0.89 12.63
CA HIS A 193 -7.70 -0.84 13.56
C HIS A 193 -8.62 -2.06 13.41
N MET A 194 -8.44 -3.06 14.27
CA MET A 194 -9.04 -4.39 14.10
C MET A 194 -10.38 -4.60 14.80
N ASN A 195 -11.01 -3.58 15.37
CA ASN A 195 -12.35 -3.78 15.96
C ASN A 195 -13.46 -3.90 14.90
N VAL A 196 -13.34 -3.14 13.79
CA VAL A 196 -14.24 -3.23 12.63
C VAL A 196 -13.62 -2.60 11.37
N ASN A 197 -12.79 -1.58 11.50
CA ASN A 197 -12.35 -0.76 10.37
C ASN A 197 -11.50 -1.56 9.37
N LEU A 198 -10.52 -2.30 9.86
CA LEU A 198 -9.69 -3.14 9.00
C LEU A 198 -10.53 -4.22 8.30
N GLN A 199 -11.43 -4.87 9.04
CA GLN A 199 -12.32 -5.88 8.46
C GLN A 199 -13.20 -5.29 7.36
N MET A 200 -13.73 -4.08 7.56
CA MET A 200 -14.57 -3.42 6.55
C MET A 200 -13.82 -3.17 5.24
N ASN A 201 -12.53 -2.86 5.27
CA ASN A 201 -11.72 -2.70 4.06
C ASN A 201 -11.69 -3.99 3.22
N TYR A 202 -11.83 -5.16 3.87
CA TYR A 202 -11.69 -6.46 3.22
C TYR A 202 -13.01 -7.23 2.98
N TRP A 203 -14.13 -6.76 3.52
CA TRP A 203 -15.42 -7.43 3.30
C TRP A 203 -15.78 -7.65 1.82
N PRO A 204 -15.49 -6.72 0.90
CA PRO A 204 -15.85 -6.93 -0.49
C PRO A 204 -14.92 -7.87 -1.26
N THR A 205 -13.74 -8.23 -0.74
CA THR A 205 -12.70 -8.92 -1.52
C THR A 205 -13.18 -10.23 -2.15
N TYR A 206 -13.83 -11.08 -1.38
CA TYR A 206 -14.33 -12.37 -1.89
C TYR A 206 -15.59 -12.23 -2.73
N SER A 207 -16.54 -11.40 -2.31
CA SER A 207 -17.81 -11.20 -3.02
C SER A 207 -17.66 -10.47 -4.35
N THR A 208 -16.55 -9.74 -4.54
CA THR A 208 -16.26 -9.03 -5.79
C THR A 208 -15.06 -9.61 -6.55
N ASN A 209 -14.77 -10.91 -6.33
CA ASN A 209 -13.76 -11.68 -7.06
C ASN A 209 -12.36 -11.09 -7.03
N MET A 210 -11.89 -10.70 -5.81
CA MET A 210 -10.57 -10.12 -5.53
C MET A 210 -9.89 -10.86 -4.35
N ALA A 211 -9.98 -12.20 -4.32
CA ALA A 211 -9.49 -13.00 -3.19
C ALA A 211 -7.99 -12.79 -2.89
N GLU A 212 -7.16 -12.61 -3.93
CA GLU A 212 -5.73 -12.31 -3.78
C GLU A 212 -5.45 -10.98 -3.07
N CYS A 213 -6.40 -10.04 -3.08
CA CYS A 213 -6.29 -8.80 -2.34
C CYS A 213 -6.53 -8.99 -0.82
N ALA A 214 -7.12 -10.12 -0.41
CA ALA A 214 -7.29 -10.45 1.01
C ALA A 214 -6.05 -11.14 1.61
N GLN A 215 -5.17 -11.70 0.79
CA GLN A 215 -4.01 -12.45 1.26
C GLN A 215 -3.11 -11.65 2.21
N PRO A 216 -2.79 -10.36 1.94
CA PRO A 216 -1.98 -9.57 2.87
C PRO A 216 -2.58 -9.45 4.28
N LEU A 217 -3.91 -9.42 4.40
CA LEU A 217 -4.55 -9.41 5.72
C LEU A 217 -4.38 -10.75 6.43
N VAL A 218 -4.50 -11.86 5.72
CA VAL A 218 -4.30 -13.20 6.27
C VAL A 218 -2.86 -13.37 6.76
N ASP A 219 -1.89 -12.99 5.95
CA ASP A 219 -0.46 -13.08 6.27
C ASP A 219 -0.12 -12.19 7.48
N TYR A 220 -0.67 -10.97 7.51
CA TYR A 220 -0.49 -10.06 8.62
C TYR A 220 -1.07 -10.60 9.95
N ILE A 221 -2.27 -11.19 9.92
CA ILE A 221 -2.86 -11.81 11.11
C ILE A 221 -2.01 -12.99 11.58
N ASP A 222 -1.47 -13.77 10.66
CA ASP A 222 -0.57 -14.88 11.01
C ASP A 222 0.72 -14.34 11.65
N ALA A 223 1.31 -13.26 11.13
CA ALA A 223 2.50 -12.64 11.70
C ALA A 223 2.26 -12.05 13.11
N LEU A 224 1.03 -11.64 13.44
CA LEU A 224 0.68 -11.17 14.79
C LEU A 224 0.65 -12.29 15.85
N ARG A 225 0.70 -13.58 15.48
CA ARG A 225 0.61 -14.68 16.43
C ARG A 225 1.76 -14.66 17.44
N GLU A 226 2.99 -14.51 16.98
CA GLU A 226 4.15 -14.55 17.88
C GLU A 226 4.17 -13.39 18.90
N PRO A 227 4.08 -12.10 18.49
CA PRO A 227 4.00 -11.02 19.46
C PRO A 227 2.70 -11.08 20.28
N GLY A 228 1.61 -11.58 19.71
CA GLY A 228 0.33 -11.73 20.37
C GLY A 228 0.34 -12.81 21.46
N ARG A 229 1.17 -13.85 21.36
CA ARG A 229 1.38 -14.84 22.44
C ARG A 229 2.04 -14.19 23.65
N VAL A 230 2.98 -13.30 23.45
CA VAL A 230 3.58 -12.51 24.55
C VAL A 230 2.52 -11.65 25.22
N THR A 231 1.67 -10.99 24.44
CA THR A 231 0.55 -10.19 24.95
C THR A 231 -0.46 -11.05 25.73
N ALA A 232 -0.82 -12.22 25.22
CA ALA A 232 -1.72 -13.17 25.91
C ALA A 232 -1.14 -13.65 27.25
N ALA A 233 0.15 -13.92 27.31
CA ALA A 233 0.83 -14.32 28.55
C ALA A 233 0.76 -13.20 29.61
N ILE A 234 1.01 -11.96 29.21
CA ILE A 234 1.06 -10.80 30.12
C ILE A 234 -0.35 -10.41 30.59
N TYR A 235 -1.31 -10.27 29.68
CA TYR A 235 -2.63 -9.71 29.99
C TYR A 235 -3.68 -10.75 30.40
N ALA A 236 -3.56 -11.99 29.88
CA ALA A 236 -4.52 -13.05 30.17
C ALA A 236 -3.95 -14.20 31.03
N GLY A 237 -2.67 -14.17 31.34
CA GLY A 237 -2.01 -15.24 32.10
C GLY A 237 -1.92 -16.57 31.35
N VAL A 238 -2.05 -16.53 30.02
CA VAL A 238 -2.00 -17.71 29.15
C VAL A 238 -0.59 -17.87 28.61
N SER A 239 0.09 -18.96 28.99
CA SER A 239 1.44 -19.23 28.50
C SER A 239 1.50 -20.58 27.78
N SER A 240 2.38 -20.70 26.79
CA SER A 240 2.70 -21.98 26.17
C SER A 240 3.36 -22.90 27.20
N ALA A 241 2.88 -24.12 27.34
CA ALA A 241 3.45 -25.13 28.24
C ALA A 241 3.88 -26.34 27.41
N ASP A 242 5.08 -26.83 27.67
CA ASP A 242 5.59 -28.16 27.23
C ASP A 242 5.34 -28.52 25.76
N GLY A 243 5.58 -27.55 24.84
CA GLY A 243 5.48 -27.76 23.39
C GLY A 243 4.08 -27.54 22.81
N GLU A 244 3.10 -27.16 23.62
CA GLU A 244 1.80 -26.67 23.12
C GLU A 244 1.85 -25.17 22.84
N GLU A 245 1.40 -24.77 21.66
CA GLU A 245 1.23 -23.37 21.30
C GLU A 245 -0.11 -22.86 21.83
N ASN A 246 -0.05 -21.92 22.77
CA ASN A 246 -1.27 -21.24 23.24
C ASN A 246 -1.78 -20.24 22.18
N GLY A 247 -3.03 -19.81 22.37
CA GLY A 247 -3.64 -18.76 21.60
C GLY A 247 -2.87 -17.43 21.70
N PHE A 248 -3.18 -16.49 20.84
CA PHE A 248 -2.59 -15.16 20.84
C PHE A 248 -3.66 -14.08 21.08
N MET A 249 -3.21 -12.90 21.48
CA MET A 249 -4.07 -11.75 21.74
C MET A 249 -3.53 -10.55 20.98
N ALA A 250 -4.36 -9.94 20.15
CA ALA A 250 -4.08 -8.64 19.52
C ALA A 250 -5.21 -7.68 19.86
N HIS A 251 -4.87 -6.48 20.31
CA HIS A 251 -5.85 -5.46 20.61
C HIS A 251 -6.20 -4.64 19.36
N THR A 252 -7.25 -3.85 19.47
CA THR A 252 -7.78 -3.06 18.35
C THR A 252 -6.72 -2.26 17.61
N GLN A 253 -5.85 -1.57 18.33
CA GLN A 253 -4.70 -0.90 17.75
C GLN A 253 -3.51 -1.85 17.68
N ASN A 254 -3.05 -2.12 16.49
CA ASN A 254 -1.85 -2.89 16.24
C ASN A 254 -1.09 -2.31 15.05
N ASN A 255 0.14 -2.71 14.86
CA ASN A 255 0.99 -2.18 13.80
C ASN A 255 1.94 -3.25 13.24
N PRO A 256 2.57 -3.01 12.09
CA PRO A 256 3.43 -3.98 11.44
C PRO A 256 4.77 -4.23 12.16
N PHE A 257 4.98 -3.68 13.35
CA PHE A 257 6.14 -3.96 14.21
C PHE A 257 5.78 -4.80 15.43
N GLY A 258 4.67 -5.55 15.36
CA GLY A 258 4.26 -6.47 16.41
C GLY A 258 3.65 -5.82 17.65
N TRP A 259 3.20 -4.59 17.55
CA TRP A 259 2.44 -3.98 18.63
C TRP A 259 1.06 -4.64 18.68
N THR A 260 0.83 -5.43 19.72
CA THR A 260 -0.42 -6.18 19.96
C THR A 260 -1.06 -5.84 21.29
N CYS A 261 -0.44 -4.94 22.08
CA CYS A 261 -0.89 -4.52 23.41
C CYS A 261 -2.04 -3.52 23.33
N PRO A 262 -2.75 -3.25 24.46
CA PRO A 262 -3.71 -2.14 24.53
C PRO A 262 -3.04 -0.82 24.21
N GLY A 263 -3.66 -0.03 23.34
CA GLY A 263 -3.23 1.36 23.09
C GLY A 263 -3.45 2.23 24.32
N TRP A 264 -2.63 3.25 24.49
CA TRP A 264 -2.62 4.14 25.66
C TRP A 264 -3.96 4.85 25.96
N SER A 265 -4.79 5.07 24.95
CA SER A 265 -6.12 5.70 25.12
C SER A 265 -7.27 4.70 25.22
N PHE A 266 -7.01 3.41 25.04
CA PHE A 266 -8.05 2.36 24.95
C PHE A 266 -7.82 1.19 25.89
N SER A 267 -7.10 1.39 26.97
CA SER A 267 -6.82 0.34 27.98
C SER A 267 -8.07 -0.22 28.66
N TRP A 268 -9.22 0.41 28.52
CA TRP A 268 -10.44 0.12 29.26
C TRP A 268 -11.63 -0.31 28.39
N GLY A 269 -11.61 -1.28 27.64
CA GLY A 269 -12.86 -1.75 27.03
C GLY A 269 -12.78 -2.06 25.55
N TRP A 270 -11.62 -1.94 24.99
CA TRP A 270 -11.40 -2.42 23.64
C TRP A 270 -10.90 -3.85 23.74
N SER A 271 -11.82 -4.75 23.49
CA SER A 271 -11.55 -6.18 23.49
C SER A 271 -10.39 -6.52 22.56
N PRO A 272 -9.66 -7.62 22.84
CA PRO A 272 -8.84 -8.27 21.84
C PRO A 272 -9.64 -8.48 20.55
N ALA A 273 -9.04 -8.19 19.44
CA ALA A 273 -9.69 -8.34 18.13
C ALA A 273 -9.64 -9.80 17.65
#